data_4c326c5d97b0437a8d6ee4a53af3cc42
#
_entry.id   4c326c5d97b0437a8d6ee4a53af3cc42
#
_cell.length_a   1.000
_cell.length_b   1.000
_cell.length_c   1.000
_cell.angle_alpha   90.00
_cell.angle_beta   90.00
_cell.angle_gamma   90.00
#
_symmetry.space_group_name_H-M   'P 1'
#
loop_
_entity.id
_entity.type
_entity.pdbx_description
1 polymer ?
#
loop_
_entity_poly.entity_id
_entity_poly.type
_entity_poly.pdbx_seq_one_letter_code
_entity_poly.pdbx_strand_id
1 'polypeptide(L)'
;ACPDPNPLVAGKGVQILKNAGIEVEIGICEDLAAQLNQGFLKAMSTGMPYVRLKVASSLDGRTAMASGESKWITGSAARQDV
;
A
#
# COMPACT_ATOMS: atom_id res chain seq x y z
N ALA A 1 -7.90 -11.50 6.23
CA ALA A 1 -6.62 -11.02 5.68
C ALA A 1 -6.29 -11.78 4.39
N CYS A 2 -5.47 -11.18 3.52
CA CYS A 2 -5.00 -11.84 2.29
C CYS A 2 -3.86 -12.83 2.61
N PRO A 3 -3.73 -13.92 1.85
CA PRO A 3 -2.56 -14.80 1.91
C PRO A 3 -1.27 -14.06 1.54
N ASP A 4 -0.15 -14.50 2.09
CA ASP A 4 1.16 -13.98 1.72
C ASP A 4 1.61 -14.59 0.38
N PRO A 5 1.81 -13.78 -0.68
CA PRO A 5 2.25 -14.28 -1.98
C PRO A 5 3.74 -14.65 -2.03
N ASN A 6 4.51 -14.36 -0.98
CA ASN A 6 5.92 -14.72 -0.92
C ASN A 6 6.09 -16.25 -0.89
N PRO A 7 6.77 -16.87 -1.88
CA PRO A 7 6.93 -18.33 -1.95
C PRO A 7 7.65 -18.94 -0.72
N LEU A 8 8.43 -18.13 -0.01
CA LEU A 8 9.12 -18.59 1.21
C LEU A 8 8.17 -18.72 2.41
N VAL A 9 7.06 -18.01 2.40
CA VAL A 9 6.04 -18.00 3.47
C VAL A 9 4.81 -18.80 3.07
N ALA A 10 4.18 -18.45 1.97
CA ALA A 10 3.12 -19.13 1.20
C ALA A 10 2.23 -20.10 2.00
N GLY A 11 1.55 -19.58 3.03
CA GLY A 11 0.61 -20.38 3.83
C GLY A 11 1.23 -21.26 4.92
N LYS A 12 2.55 -21.30 5.09
CA LYS A 12 3.23 -22.10 6.12
C LYS A 12 2.73 -21.78 7.54
N GLY A 13 2.51 -20.50 7.85
CA GLY A 13 1.96 -20.09 9.15
C GLY A 13 0.56 -20.65 9.40
N VAL A 14 -0.30 -20.61 8.39
CA VAL A 14 -1.65 -21.21 8.44
C VAL A 14 -1.58 -22.71 8.70
N GLN A 15 -0.67 -23.41 8.03
CA GLN A 15 -0.48 -24.85 8.21
C GLN A 15 0.01 -25.19 9.63
N ILE A 16 0.92 -24.39 10.17
CA ILE A 16 1.41 -24.57 11.56
C ILE A 16 0.25 -24.44 12.55
N LEU A 17 -0.59 -23.43 12.38
CA LEU A 17 -1.75 -23.21 13.26
C LEU A 17 -2.75 -24.37 13.15
N LYS A 18 -3.08 -24.80 11.95
CA LYS A 18 -3.98 -25.96 11.71
C LYS A 18 -3.42 -27.25 12.33
N ASN A 19 -2.13 -27.48 12.19
CA ASN A 19 -1.48 -28.66 12.78
C ASN A 19 -1.49 -28.62 14.33
N ALA A 20 -1.54 -27.42 14.91
CA ALA A 20 -1.70 -27.22 16.35
C ALA A 20 -3.16 -27.34 16.82
N GLY A 21 -4.10 -27.70 15.95
CA GLY A 21 -5.52 -27.82 16.26
C GLY A 21 -6.28 -26.48 16.34
N ILE A 22 -5.66 -25.39 15.86
CA ILE A 22 -6.30 -24.07 15.85
C ILE A 22 -7.10 -23.92 14.56
N GLU A 23 -8.38 -23.57 14.70
CA GLU A 23 -9.22 -23.24 13.55
C GLU A 23 -8.75 -21.94 12.91
N VAL A 24 -8.56 -21.95 11.59
CA VAL A 24 -8.06 -20.81 10.83
C VAL A 24 -8.96 -20.54 9.64
N GLU A 25 -9.56 -19.36 9.61
CA GLU A 25 -10.32 -18.84 8.49
C GLU A 25 -9.46 -17.81 7.70
N ILE A 26 -9.46 -17.96 6.37
CA ILE A 26 -8.70 -17.13 5.44
C ILE A 26 -9.67 -16.37 4.55
N GLY A 27 -9.27 -15.20 4.05
CA GLY A 27 -10.04 -14.41 3.08
C GLY A 27 -10.98 -13.38 3.72
N ILE A 28 -11.14 -13.36 5.04
CA ILE A 28 -11.95 -12.33 5.70
C ILE A 28 -11.38 -10.95 5.41
N CYS A 29 -12.19 -10.07 4.82
CA CYS A 29 -11.80 -8.73 4.37
C CYS A 29 -10.55 -8.74 3.47
N GLU A 30 -10.42 -9.72 2.59
CA GLU A 30 -9.23 -9.91 1.76
C GLU A 30 -8.96 -8.70 0.87
N ASP A 31 -9.98 -8.15 0.20
CA ASP A 31 -9.86 -7.00 -0.68
C ASP A 31 -9.35 -5.76 0.06
N LEU A 32 -9.86 -5.50 1.27
CA LEU A 32 -9.41 -4.38 2.10
C LEU A 32 -7.95 -4.58 2.56
N ALA A 33 -7.61 -5.80 2.95
CA ALA A 33 -6.24 -6.13 3.32
C ALA A 33 -5.27 -5.99 2.13
N ALA A 34 -5.69 -6.39 0.94
CA ALA A 34 -4.91 -6.24 -0.29
C ALA A 34 -4.70 -4.76 -0.65
N GLN A 35 -5.72 -3.91 -0.51
CA GLN A 35 -5.60 -2.47 -0.74
C GLN A 35 -4.56 -1.80 0.17
N LEU A 36 -4.49 -2.21 1.44
CA LEU A 36 -3.48 -1.70 2.37
C LEU A 36 -2.06 -2.19 2.06
N ASN A 37 -1.93 -3.32 1.37
CA ASN A 37 -0.65 -3.98 1.12
C ASN A 37 -0.24 -4.01 -0.36
N GLN A 38 -0.78 -3.11 -1.19
CA GLN A 38 -0.57 -3.10 -2.65
C GLN A 38 0.90 -3.15 -3.05
N GLY A 39 1.77 -2.39 -2.36
CA GLY A 39 3.20 -2.35 -2.65
C GLY A 39 3.88 -3.70 -2.44
N PHE A 40 3.62 -4.33 -1.30
CA PHE A 40 4.15 -5.65 -0.96
C PHE A 40 3.62 -6.73 -1.91
N LEU A 41 2.30 -6.77 -2.11
CA LEU A 41 1.65 -7.76 -2.97
C LEU A 41 2.18 -7.68 -4.42
N LYS A 42 2.31 -6.47 -4.97
CA LYS A 42 2.86 -6.28 -6.31
C LYS A 42 4.32 -6.74 -6.38
N ALA A 43 5.16 -6.32 -5.43
CA ALA A 43 6.58 -6.70 -5.43
C ALA A 43 6.76 -8.22 -5.36
N MET A 44 5.99 -8.90 -4.50
CA MET A 44 6.10 -10.35 -4.32
C MET A 44 5.52 -11.15 -5.50
N SER A 45 4.44 -10.66 -6.13
CA SER A 45 3.79 -11.37 -7.24
C SER A 45 4.43 -11.12 -8.59
N THR A 46 5.05 -9.95 -8.80
CA THR A 46 5.56 -9.55 -10.13
C THR A 46 7.08 -9.31 -10.16
N GLY A 47 7.73 -9.22 -9.01
CA GLY A 47 9.13 -8.80 -8.90
C GLY A 47 9.35 -7.30 -9.20
N MET A 48 8.29 -6.54 -9.47
CA MET A 48 8.38 -5.14 -9.84
C MET A 48 7.95 -4.22 -8.68
N PRO A 49 8.56 -3.05 -8.52
CA PRO A 49 8.18 -2.10 -7.49
C PRO A 49 6.78 -1.52 -7.75
N TYR A 50 6.08 -1.19 -6.67
CA TYR A 50 4.87 -0.38 -6.71
C TYR A 50 5.25 1.10 -6.66
N VAL A 51 5.08 1.81 -7.77
CA VAL A 51 5.40 3.23 -7.87
C VAL A 51 4.17 4.06 -7.51
N ARG A 52 4.32 4.96 -6.54
CA ARG A 52 3.31 5.94 -6.18
C ARG A 52 3.89 7.34 -6.36
N LEU A 53 3.30 8.13 -7.26
CA LEU A 53 3.63 9.53 -7.44
C LEU A 53 2.64 10.39 -6.67
N LYS A 54 3.15 11.22 -5.73
CA LYS A 54 2.38 12.24 -5.06
C LYS A 54 2.78 13.61 -5.59
N VAL A 55 1.81 14.36 -6.08
CA VAL A 55 2.03 15.71 -6.62
C VAL A 55 1.15 16.69 -5.84
N ALA A 56 1.72 17.81 -5.40
CA ALA A 56 0.97 18.97 -4.94
C ALA A 56 0.85 19.96 -6.10
N SER A 57 -0.37 20.33 -6.46
CA SER A 57 -0.62 21.27 -7.54
C SER A 57 -1.77 22.22 -7.19
N SER A 58 -1.80 23.37 -7.85
CA SER A 58 -2.95 24.28 -7.86
C SER A 58 -4.11 23.65 -8.66
N LEU A 59 -5.28 24.28 -8.62
CA LEU A 59 -6.48 23.79 -9.31
C LEU A 59 -6.29 23.70 -10.84
N ASP A 60 -5.43 24.56 -11.42
CA ASP A 60 -5.03 24.54 -12.83
C ASP A 60 -3.82 23.65 -13.12
N GLY A 61 -3.42 22.78 -12.17
CA GLY A 61 -2.40 21.75 -12.35
C GLY A 61 -0.96 22.24 -12.25
N ARG A 62 -0.70 23.46 -11.79
CA ARG A 62 0.66 23.99 -11.66
C ARG A 62 1.32 23.57 -10.35
N THR A 63 2.57 23.22 -10.42
CA THR A 63 3.37 22.81 -9.26
C THR A 63 4.24 23.93 -8.68
N ALA A 64 4.29 25.07 -9.36
CA ALA A 64 4.99 26.29 -8.94
C ALA A 64 4.36 27.54 -9.57
N MET A 65 4.62 28.70 -8.97
CA MET A 65 4.31 29.99 -9.59
C MET A 65 5.23 30.26 -10.80
N ALA A 66 4.90 31.27 -11.63
CA ALA A 66 5.75 31.73 -12.73
C ALA A 66 7.13 32.20 -12.25
N SER A 67 7.23 32.65 -11.01
CA SER A 67 8.50 33.01 -10.33
C SER A 67 9.38 31.80 -9.96
N GLY A 68 8.86 30.56 -10.08
CA GLY A 68 9.52 29.34 -9.60
C GLY A 68 9.24 29.01 -8.13
N GLU A 69 8.53 29.89 -7.40
CA GLU A 69 8.17 29.64 -6.01
C GLU A 69 7.10 28.52 -5.92
N SER A 70 7.40 27.46 -5.14
CA SER A 70 6.53 26.27 -4.98
C SER A 70 6.02 26.05 -3.57
N LYS A 71 6.40 26.89 -2.61
CA LYS A 71 6.02 26.76 -1.20
C LYS A 71 5.02 27.88 -0.82
N TRP A 72 3.86 27.59 -0.25
CA TRP A 72 3.27 26.27 -0.04
C TRP A 72 2.00 26.18 -0.89
N ILE A 73 1.91 25.23 -1.79
CA ILE A 73 0.73 25.05 -2.66
C ILE A 73 -0.44 24.47 -1.87
N THR A 74 -0.17 23.66 -0.86
CA THR A 74 -1.17 23.01 -0.01
C THR A 74 -1.14 23.52 1.42
N GLY A 75 -2.30 23.52 2.09
CA GLY A 75 -2.43 23.93 3.50
C GLY A 75 -1.72 22.97 4.47
N SER A 76 -1.54 23.41 5.73
CA SER A 76 -0.85 22.63 6.76
C SER A 76 -1.51 21.28 7.03
N ALA A 77 -2.85 21.24 7.09
CA ALA A 77 -3.58 19.99 7.30
C ALA A 77 -3.30 18.95 6.21
N ALA A 78 -3.32 19.35 4.95
CA ALA A 78 -3.01 18.45 3.83
C ALA A 78 -1.55 17.95 3.84
N ARG A 79 -0.63 18.73 4.40
CA ARG A 79 0.77 18.31 4.56
C ARG A 79 0.99 17.38 5.76
N GLN A 80 0.12 17.43 6.76
CA GLN A 80 0.17 16.50 7.90
C GLN A 80 -0.43 15.12 7.57
N ASP A 81 -1.33 15.08 6.60
CA ASP A 81 -2.01 13.84 6.17
C ASP A 81 -1.14 12.93 5.28
N VAL A 82 0.09 13.30 4.99
CA VAL A 82 0.93 12.63 3.98
C VAL A 82 2.00 11.75 4.59
#